data_1b544d7f0f97c18fcca7dfbf960caa23
#
_entry.id   1b544d7f0f97c18fcca7dfbf960caa23
#
_cell.length_a   1.000
_cell.length_b   1.000
_cell.length_c   1.000
_cell.angle_alpha   90.00
_cell.angle_beta   90.00
_cell.angle_gamma   90.00
#
_symmetry.space_group_name_H-M   'P 1'
#
loop_
_entity.id
_entity.type
_entity.pdbx_description
1 polymer ?
#
loop_
_entity_poly.entity_id
_entity_poly.type
_entity_poly.pdbx_seq_one_letter_code
_entity_poly.pdbx_strand_id
1 'polypeptide(L)'
;RKCRVVSKIEKPEAVANIDSIIAASDAVMIARGDLGVEVPAEEVPMIQKMIADKCNKAARPVIVATQMLESMITSPRPTRAETSDIANAVIDGADTVMLSAETASGMYPVEAVRSMTETIR
;
A
#
# COMPACT_ATOMS: atom_id res chain seq x y z
N ARG A 1 25.38 8.59 -1.48
CA ARG A 1 24.12 9.33 -1.37
C ARG A 1 23.61 9.28 0.06
N LYS A 2 23.17 10.43 0.59
CA LYS A 2 22.73 10.55 1.98
C LYS A 2 21.21 10.34 2.18
N CYS A 3 20.41 10.55 1.12
CA CYS A 3 18.95 10.40 1.17
C CYS A 3 18.47 9.30 0.23
N ARG A 4 17.50 8.53 0.67
CA ARG A 4 16.83 7.54 -0.16
C ARG A 4 15.52 8.08 -0.72
N VAL A 5 15.16 7.64 -1.92
CA VAL A 5 13.96 8.10 -2.62
C VAL A 5 12.94 6.97 -2.69
N VAL A 6 11.75 7.24 -2.19
CA VAL A 6 10.57 6.38 -2.35
C VAL A 6 9.68 7.00 -3.42
N SER A 7 9.49 6.32 -4.53
CA SER A 7 8.61 6.78 -5.60
C SER A 7 7.16 6.39 -5.31
N LYS A 8 6.28 7.37 -5.28
CA LYS A 8 4.85 7.18 -5.04
C LYS A 8 4.14 6.97 -6.38
N ILE A 9 3.52 5.82 -6.55
CA ILE A 9 2.76 5.47 -7.77
C ILE A 9 1.30 5.79 -7.54
N GLU A 10 0.81 6.80 -8.23
CA GLU A 10 -0.55 7.33 -8.07
C GLU A 10 -1.22 7.75 -9.38
N LYS A 11 -0.53 7.57 -10.52
CA LYS A 11 -1.02 7.99 -11.83
C LYS A 11 -0.83 6.90 -12.88
N PRO A 12 -1.73 6.85 -13.91
CA PRO A 12 -1.61 5.87 -15.00
C PRO A 12 -0.28 5.92 -15.72
N GLU A 13 0.29 7.12 -15.91
CA GLU A 13 1.59 7.31 -16.55
C GLU A 13 2.72 6.66 -15.76
N ALA A 14 2.63 6.67 -14.43
CA ALA A 14 3.60 5.99 -13.58
C ALA A 14 3.48 4.46 -13.71
N VAL A 15 2.26 3.95 -13.81
CA VAL A 15 2.01 2.52 -14.06
C VAL A 15 2.58 2.09 -15.40
N ALA A 16 2.37 2.89 -16.46
CA ALA A 16 2.90 2.62 -17.80
C ALA A 16 4.44 2.63 -17.84
N ASN A 17 5.09 3.43 -17.00
CA ASN A 17 6.54 3.58 -16.93
C ASN A 17 7.16 2.90 -15.69
N ILE A 18 6.48 1.92 -15.12
CA ILE A 18 6.84 1.36 -13.83
C ILE A 18 8.24 0.77 -13.79
N ASP A 19 8.70 0.10 -14.84
CA ASP A 19 10.01 -0.53 -14.86
C ASP A 19 11.15 0.49 -14.71
N SER A 20 11.08 1.60 -15.45
CA SER A 20 12.07 2.68 -15.34
C SER A 20 12.01 3.40 -14.00
N ILE A 21 10.83 3.54 -13.42
CA ILE A 21 10.65 4.16 -12.10
C ILE A 21 11.25 3.25 -11.00
N ILE A 22 10.98 1.96 -11.05
CA ILE A 22 11.58 0.99 -10.12
C ILE A 22 13.10 1.02 -10.18
N ALA A 23 13.66 1.04 -11.40
CA ALA A 23 15.12 1.08 -11.59
C ALA A 23 15.75 2.34 -10.99
N ALA A 24 15.07 3.49 -11.06
CA ALA A 24 15.55 4.78 -10.55
C ALA A 24 15.29 4.98 -9.05
N SER A 25 14.46 4.15 -8.42
CA SER A 25 14.00 4.33 -7.04
C SER A 25 14.79 3.46 -6.06
N ASP A 26 14.82 3.86 -4.79
CA ASP A 26 15.29 3.01 -3.69
C ASP A 26 14.16 2.12 -3.14
N ALA A 27 12.93 2.60 -3.22
CA ALA A 27 11.70 1.90 -2.87
C ALA A 27 10.53 2.46 -3.66
N VAL A 28 9.41 1.75 -3.66
CA VAL A 28 8.19 2.18 -4.35
C VAL A 28 7.02 2.12 -3.37
N MET A 29 6.12 3.10 -3.45
CA MET A 29 4.87 3.12 -2.70
C MET A 29 3.69 3.08 -3.67
N ILE A 30 2.81 2.11 -3.48
CA ILE A 30 1.54 2.02 -4.21
C ILE A 30 0.51 2.82 -3.43
N ALA A 31 0.16 4.01 -3.93
CA ALA A 31 -0.80 4.92 -3.31
C ALA A 31 -2.20 4.63 -3.86
N ARG A 32 -2.87 3.64 -3.26
CA ARG A 32 -4.11 3.07 -3.81
C ARG A 32 -5.29 4.05 -3.84
N GLY A 33 -5.40 4.92 -2.85
CA GLY A 33 -6.45 5.94 -2.81
C GLY A 33 -6.37 6.90 -3.98
N ASP A 34 -5.18 7.46 -4.23
CA ASP A 34 -4.95 8.38 -5.34
C ASP A 34 -5.04 7.66 -6.69
N LEU A 35 -4.46 6.47 -6.79
CA LEU A 35 -4.50 5.66 -8.01
C LEU A 35 -5.93 5.29 -8.39
N GLY A 36 -6.79 4.95 -7.41
CA GLY A 36 -8.19 4.60 -7.63
C GLY A 36 -9.08 5.77 -8.09
N VAL A 37 -8.59 7.01 -8.03
CA VAL A 37 -9.25 8.17 -8.61
C VAL A 37 -8.91 8.31 -10.10
N GLU A 38 -7.70 7.90 -10.47
CA GLU A 38 -7.15 8.08 -11.82
C GLU A 38 -7.38 6.89 -12.76
N VAL A 39 -7.57 5.68 -12.21
CA VAL A 39 -7.86 4.46 -12.96
C VAL A 39 -9.16 3.83 -12.43
N PRO A 40 -9.83 2.94 -13.20
CA PRO A 40 -10.95 2.18 -12.69
C PRO A 40 -10.58 1.43 -11.39
N ALA A 41 -11.44 1.54 -10.39
CA ALA A 41 -11.16 0.99 -9.05
C ALA A 41 -10.91 -0.54 -9.09
N GLU A 42 -11.58 -1.25 -9.99
CA GLU A 42 -11.41 -2.68 -10.19
C GLU A 42 -10.05 -3.08 -10.75
N GLU A 43 -9.31 -2.15 -11.35
CA GLU A 43 -7.96 -2.40 -11.86
C GLU A 43 -6.88 -2.30 -10.78
N VAL A 44 -7.15 -1.55 -9.70
CA VAL A 44 -6.18 -1.28 -8.64
C VAL A 44 -5.59 -2.56 -8.02
N PRO A 45 -6.36 -3.61 -7.70
CA PRO A 45 -5.80 -4.85 -7.16
C PRO A 45 -4.80 -5.53 -8.10
N MET A 46 -5.07 -5.52 -9.40
CA MET A 46 -4.17 -6.13 -10.40
C MET A 46 -2.90 -5.30 -10.60
N ILE A 47 -3.03 -3.97 -10.58
CA ILE A 47 -1.89 -3.05 -10.62
C ILE A 47 -1.01 -3.26 -9.38
N GLN A 48 -1.60 -3.40 -8.19
CA GLN A 48 -0.87 -3.70 -6.95
C GLN A 48 -0.05 -4.99 -7.08
N LYS A 49 -0.65 -6.06 -7.54
CA LYS A 49 0.03 -7.35 -7.72
C LYS A 49 1.18 -7.25 -8.72
N MET A 50 0.97 -6.58 -9.83
CA MET A 50 1.97 -6.38 -10.88
C MET A 50 3.16 -5.56 -10.36
N ILE A 51 2.91 -4.46 -9.66
CA ILE A 51 3.98 -3.61 -9.11
C ILE A 51 4.76 -4.35 -8.02
N ALA A 52 4.07 -5.05 -7.11
CA ALA A 52 4.72 -5.83 -6.06
C ALA A 52 5.64 -6.90 -6.65
N ASP A 53 5.17 -7.66 -7.64
CA ASP A 53 5.97 -8.67 -8.33
C ASP A 53 7.23 -8.07 -8.99
N LYS A 54 7.07 -6.95 -9.71
CA LYS A 54 8.18 -6.27 -10.36
C LYS A 54 9.20 -5.72 -9.35
N CYS A 55 8.74 -5.14 -8.25
CA CYS A 55 9.62 -4.65 -7.18
C CYS A 55 10.40 -5.80 -6.54
N ASN A 56 9.74 -6.92 -6.24
CA ASN A 56 10.37 -8.10 -5.67
C ASN A 56 11.48 -8.64 -6.60
N LYS A 57 11.19 -8.76 -7.89
CA LYS A 57 12.17 -9.20 -8.90
C LYS A 57 13.36 -8.25 -9.03
N ALA A 58 13.14 -6.96 -8.84
CA ALA A 58 14.17 -5.92 -8.90
C ALA A 58 14.89 -5.71 -7.55
N ALA A 59 14.53 -6.46 -6.51
CA ALA A 59 15.02 -6.29 -5.14
C ALA A 59 14.86 -4.83 -4.65
N ARG A 60 13.67 -4.26 -4.88
CA ARG A 60 13.28 -2.94 -4.38
C ARG A 60 12.14 -3.11 -3.38
N PRO A 61 12.24 -2.55 -2.17
CA PRO A 61 11.14 -2.56 -1.22
C PRO A 61 9.87 -1.93 -1.79
N VAL A 62 8.73 -2.53 -1.50
CA VAL A 62 7.42 -2.03 -1.92
C VAL A 62 6.50 -1.82 -0.71
N ILE A 63 5.88 -0.65 -0.67
CA ILE A 63 4.95 -0.22 0.37
C ILE A 63 3.56 -0.20 -0.24
N VAL A 64 2.60 -0.89 0.38
CA VAL A 64 1.18 -0.75 0.03
C VAL A 64 0.53 0.23 0.99
N ALA A 65 -0.03 1.30 0.43
CA ALA A 65 -0.49 2.44 1.19
C ALA A 65 -1.95 2.79 0.89
N THR A 66 -2.58 3.40 1.89
CA THR A 66 -3.92 3.98 1.93
C THR A 66 -5.07 2.98 1.92
N GLN A 67 -6.11 3.33 2.65
CA GLN A 67 -7.37 2.57 2.74
C GLN A 67 -7.16 1.12 3.24
N MET A 68 -6.17 0.90 4.12
CA MET A 68 -5.90 -0.43 4.68
C MET A 68 -6.92 -0.78 5.78
N LEU A 69 -7.16 0.14 6.71
CA LEU A 69 -8.10 0.01 7.82
C LEU A 69 -8.99 1.26 7.93
N GLU A 70 -9.49 1.76 6.80
CA GLU A 70 -10.25 3.02 6.71
C GLU A 70 -11.40 3.12 7.69
N SER A 71 -12.14 2.01 7.93
CA SER A 71 -13.26 2.00 8.88
C SER A 71 -12.81 2.26 10.32
N MET A 72 -11.55 1.96 10.65
CA MET A 72 -11.01 2.16 12.00
C MET A 72 -10.67 3.61 12.33
N ILE A 73 -10.87 4.54 11.40
CA ILE A 73 -10.87 5.97 11.74
C ILE A 73 -11.94 6.26 12.79
N THR A 74 -13.09 5.60 12.71
CA THR A 74 -14.25 5.79 13.61
C THR A 74 -14.73 4.51 14.29
N SER A 75 -14.19 3.35 13.96
CA SER A 75 -14.58 2.05 14.52
C SER A 75 -13.41 1.38 15.24
N PRO A 76 -13.63 0.76 16.42
CA PRO A 76 -12.57 0.08 17.17
C PRO A 76 -12.14 -1.26 16.56
N ARG A 77 -12.86 -1.73 15.52
CA ARG A 77 -12.58 -3.02 14.85
C ARG A 77 -12.60 -2.86 13.34
N PRO A 78 -11.71 -3.57 12.62
CA PRO A 78 -11.72 -3.57 11.16
C PRO A 78 -12.89 -4.39 10.62
N THR A 79 -13.20 -4.18 9.34
CA THR A 79 -14.08 -5.08 8.59
C THR A 79 -13.30 -6.31 8.15
N ARG A 80 -14.04 -7.40 7.83
CA ARG A 80 -13.45 -8.61 7.26
C ARG A 80 -12.75 -8.33 5.93
N ALA A 81 -13.31 -7.46 5.11
CA ALA A 81 -12.71 -7.06 3.83
C ALA A 81 -11.38 -6.35 4.01
N GLU A 82 -11.26 -5.48 5.01
CA GLU A 82 -10.00 -4.79 5.32
C GLU A 82 -8.92 -5.76 5.82
N THR A 83 -9.28 -6.70 6.70
CA THR A 83 -8.35 -7.74 7.16
C THR A 83 -7.87 -8.59 5.98
N SER A 84 -8.79 -8.99 5.09
CA SER A 84 -8.46 -9.73 3.87
C SER A 84 -7.54 -8.92 2.94
N ASP A 85 -7.79 -7.64 2.78
CA ASP A 85 -6.99 -6.74 1.96
C ASP A 85 -5.53 -6.65 2.46
N ILE A 86 -5.33 -6.49 3.77
CA ILE A 86 -4.00 -6.48 4.37
C ILE A 86 -3.28 -7.82 4.15
N ALA A 87 -3.96 -8.93 4.42
CA ALA A 87 -3.39 -10.26 4.21
C ALA A 87 -2.99 -10.47 2.75
N ASN A 88 -3.83 -10.04 1.80
CA ASN A 88 -3.51 -10.12 0.37
C ASN A 88 -2.32 -9.25 -0.01
N ALA A 89 -2.18 -8.05 0.55
CA ALA A 89 -1.02 -7.21 0.29
C ALA A 89 0.29 -7.90 0.70
N VAL A 90 0.29 -8.58 1.85
CA VAL A 90 1.45 -9.38 2.29
C VAL A 90 1.72 -10.56 1.35
N ILE A 91 0.68 -11.28 0.96
CA ILE A 91 0.79 -12.41 0.01
C ILE A 91 1.28 -11.93 -1.37
N ASP A 92 0.88 -10.75 -1.80
CA ASP A 92 1.35 -10.12 -3.05
C ASP A 92 2.85 -9.77 -3.00
N GLY A 93 3.46 -9.77 -1.82
CA GLY A 93 4.88 -9.50 -1.64
C GLY A 93 5.21 -8.10 -1.14
N ALA A 94 4.27 -7.41 -0.50
CA ALA A 94 4.56 -6.12 0.13
C ALA A 94 5.58 -6.29 1.27
N ASP A 95 6.58 -5.42 1.30
CA ASP A 95 7.55 -5.35 2.41
C ASP A 95 7.01 -4.53 3.57
N THR A 96 6.09 -3.61 3.27
CA THR A 96 5.50 -2.71 4.26
C THR A 96 4.06 -2.40 3.87
N VAL A 97 3.19 -2.34 4.87
CA VAL A 97 1.82 -1.80 4.77
C VAL A 97 1.74 -0.53 5.61
N MET A 98 1.00 0.47 5.15
CA MET A 98 1.00 1.80 5.76
C MET A 98 -0.40 2.20 6.21
N LEU A 99 -0.50 2.73 7.41
CA LEU A 99 -1.67 3.44 7.93
C LEU A 99 -1.50 4.95 7.70
N SER A 100 -2.60 5.66 7.51
CA SER A 100 -2.66 7.11 7.30
C SER A 100 -3.57 7.77 8.34
N ALA A 101 -4.78 8.16 7.96
CA ALA A 101 -5.74 8.79 8.87
C ALA A 101 -6.10 7.88 10.06
N GLU A 102 -6.05 6.57 9.89
CA GLU A 102 -6.34 5.58 10.94
C GLU A 102 -5.50 5.83 12.21
N THR A 103 -4.26 6.30 12.05
CA THR A 103 -3.37 6.63 13.16
C THR A 103 -3.10 8.13 13.32
N ALA A 104 -3.20 8.91 12.23
CA ALA A 104 -2.88 10.35 12.26
C ALA A 104 -3.99 11.19 12.89
N SER A 105 -5.26 10.83 12.65
CA SER A 105 -6.42 11.60 13.09
C SER A 105 -7.59 10.73 13.55
N GLY A 106 -7.49 9.42 13.45
CA GLY A 106 -8.54 8.49 13.83
C GLY A 106 -8.74 8.40 15.34
N MET A 107 -9.86 7.85 15.74
CA MET A 107 -10.26 7.69 17.14
C MET A 107 -9.56 6.50 17.82
N TYR A 108 -9.05 5.52 17.04
CA TYR A 108 -8.53 4.25 17.53
C TYR A 108 -7.12 3.92 16.98
N PRO A 109 -6.12 4.82 17.17
CA PRO A 109 -4.81 4.65 16.54
C PRO A 109 -4.05 3.40 17.02
N VAL A 110 -4.13 3.08 18.30
CA VAL A 110 -3.43 1.92 18.89
C VAL A 110 -4.07 0.62 18.42
N GLU A 111 -5.40 0.57 18.40
CA GLU A 111 -6.16 -0.58 17.93
C GLU A 111 -5.92 -0.85 16.45
N ALA A 112 -5.80 0.21 15.64
CA ALA A 112 -5.49 0.10 14.21
C ALA A 112 -4.10 -0.54 13.99
N VAL A 113 -3.07 -0.08 14.69
CA VAL A 113 -1.73 -0.67 14.61
C VAL A 113 -1.74 -2.11 15.09
N ARG A 114 -2.46 -2.41 16.18
CA ARG A 114 -2.59 -3.77 16.72
C ARG A 114 -3.26 -4.71 15.72
N SER A 115 -4.41 -4.30 15.15
CA SER A 115 -5.13 -5.10 14.15
C SER A 115 -4.28 -5.39 12.91
N MET A 116 -3.55 -4.39 12.44
CA MET A 116 -2.62 -4.57 11.33
C MET A 116 -1.50 -5.56 11.69
N THR A 117 -0.88 -5.41 12.86
CA THR A 117 0.19 -6.28 13.34
C THR A 117 -0.27 -7.75 13.48
N GLU A 118 -1.48 -7.95 13.99
CA GLU A 118 -2.05 -9.30 14.13
C GLU A 118 -2.34 -9.95 12.77
N THR A 119 -2.74 -9.15 11.80
CA THR A 119 -3.07 -9.66 10.46
C THR A 119 -1.83 -10.08 9.67
N ILE A 120 -0.70 -9.37 9.83
CA ILE A 120 0.52 -9.62 9.05
C ILE A 120 1.45 -10.70 9.64
N ARG A 121 1.14 -11.22 10.82
CA ARG A 121 1.91 -12.30 11.48
C ARG A 121 1.61 -13.65 10.85
#